data_1125b88b9be8cecc63e86e074e2b2f35
#
_entry.id   1125b88b9be8cecc63e86e074e2b2f35
#
_cell.length_a   1.000
_cell.length_b   1.000
_cell.length_c   1.000
_cell.angle_alpha   90.00
_cell.angle_beta   90.00
_cell.angle_gamma   90.00
#
_symmetry.space_group_name_H-M   'P 1'
#
loop_
_entity.id
_entity.type
_entity.pdbx_description
1 polymer ?
#
loop_
_entity_poly.entity_id
_entity_poly.type
_entity_poly.pdbx_seq_one_letter_code
_entity_poly.pdbx_strand_id
1 'polypeptide(L)'
;SVLADCCNILPVPNEELDQYYTQLVYFNALKELGKFRTFLSDDIAAYRQFLAESFGYVYVPIDSGKQIELSSAMRGGDINRGLERLKNGKLPGTTDKNTELILAEMGIRAPEDIFGRNSGSKIFKKAFFRKIGLEYNEADYEANKTAFIRLKKKLYGEKSSEAVKIAMATNMIAVGIDIERLNVMTVIGQPKSASEYIQATSRVGRKYPGLIFDFLLPTKNRDRSHYENFKAFHQSF
;
A
#
# COMPACT_ATOMS: atom_id res chain seq x y z
N SER A 1 10.85 0.26 -9.25
CA SER A 1 10.42 -1.10 -9.65
C SER A 1 10.74 -2.12 -8.57
N VAL A 2 12.02 -2.30 -8.21
CA VAL A 2 12.46 -3.28 -7.20
C VAL A 2 11.71 -3.12 -5.89
N LEU A 3 11.60 -1.88 -5.38
CA LEU A 3 10.86 -1.59 -4.14
C LEU A 3 9.39 -1.98 -4.21
N ALA A 4 8.78 -1.85 -5.38
CA ALA A 4 7.39 -2.25 -5.56
C ALA A 4 7.20 -3.77 -5.48
N ASP A 5 8.23 -4.55 -5.76
CA ASP A 5 8.18 -6.01 -5.81
C ASP A 5 8.89 -6.71 -4.64
N CYS A 6 9.55 -5.96 -3.75
CA CYS A 6 10.25 -6.54 -2.60
C CYS A 6 9.34 -7.45 -1.75
N CYS A 7 8.05 -7.08 -1.61
CA CYS A 7 7.06 -7.89 -0.90
C CYS A 7 6.76 -9.25 -1.56
N ASN A 8 7.06 -9.40 -2.86
CA ASN A 8 6.88 -10.68 -3.58
C ASN A 8 8.13 -11.56 -3.53
N ILE A 9 9.28 -10.97 -3.20
CA ILE A 9 10.60 -11.63 -3.23
C ILE A 9 11.00 -12.07 -1.81
N LEU A 10 10.63 -11.31 -0.80
CA LEU A 10 11.04 -11.55 0.60
C LEU A 10 10.12 -12.60 1.27
N PRO A 11 10.68 -13.66 1.85
CA PRO A 11 9.90 -14.66 2.61
C PRO A 11 9.56 -14.14 4.01
N VAL A 12 8.83 -13.04 4.08
CA VAL A 12 8.46 -12.36 5.33
C VAL A 12 6.94 -12.37 5.48
N PRO A 13 6.39 -12.55 6.69
CA PRO A 13 4.96 -12.53 6.93
C PRO A 13 4.30 -11.23 6.44
N ASN A 14 3.08 -11.35 5.89
CA ASN A 14 2.35 -10.20 5.34
C ASN A 14 2.11 -9.08 6.35
N GLU A 15 2.04 -9.37 7.65
CA GLU A 15 1.90 -8.36 8.72
C GLU A 15 3.12 -7.44 8.80
N GLU A 16 4.31 -8.00 8.63
CA GLU A 16 5.56 -7.23 8.58
C GLU A 16 5.72 -6.52 7.25
N LEU A 17 5.38 -7.20 6.14
CA LEU A 17 5.40 -6.63 4.80
C LEU A 17 4.42 -5.47 4.63
N ASP A 18 3.26 -5.51 5.29
CA ASP A 18 2.25 -4.47 5.21
C ASP A 18 2.79 -3.10 5.62
N GLN A 19 3.74 -3.07 6.56
CA GLN A 19 4.38 -1.84 7.02
C GLN A 19 5.27 -1.19 5.94
N TYR A 20 5.72 -1.96 4.95
CA TYR A 20 6.60 -1.52 3.87
C TYR A 20 5.97 -1.69 2.49
N TYR A 21 4.70 -2.11 2.43
CA TYR A 21 4.02 -2.38 1.17
C TYR A 21 3.75 -1.12 0.36
N THR A 22 3.29 -0.06 1.02
CA THR A 22 2.93 1.19 0.36
C THR A 22 4.17 2.06 0.19
N GLN A 23 4.49 2.39 -1.04
CA GLN A 23 5.54 3.35 -1.37
C GLN A 23 4.94 4.75 -1.52
N LEU A 24 5.34 5.67 -0.67
CA LEU A 24 5.03 7.10 -0.80
C LEU A 24 6.06 7.74 -1.75
N VAL A 25 5.61 8.32 -2.85
CA VAL A 25 6.48 9.01 -3.81
C VAL A 25 6.19 10.50 -3.77
N TYR A 26 7.18 11.28 -3.36
CA TYR A 26 7.08 12.72 -3.22
C TYR A 26 7.67 13.45 -4.43
N PHE A 27 6.95 14.45 -4.92
CA PHE A 27 7.33 15.27 -6.06
C PHE A 27 7.34 16.76 -5.71
N ASN A 28 8.32 17.47 -6.19
CA ASN A 28 8.40 18.92 -6.03
C ASN A 28 7.40 19.70 -6.94
N ALA A 29 6.91 19.06 -7.99
CA ALA A 29 6.01 19.69 -8.95
C ALA A 29 5.02 18.68 -9.55
N LEU A 30 3.81 19.17 -9.88
CA LEU A 30 2.77 18.38 -10.57
C LEU A 30 3.24 17.82 -11.93
N LYS A 31 4.09 18.56 -12.65
CA LYS A 31 4.66 18.11 -13.93
C LYS A 31 5.51 16.83 -13.77
N GLU A 32 6.25 16.73 -12.67
CA GLU A 32 7.06 15.55 -12.36
C GLU A 32 6.19 14.36 -11.99
N LEU A 33 5.15 14.59 -11.20
CA LEU A 33 4.15 13.59 -10.87
C LEU A 33 3.46 13.04 -12.14
N GLY A 34 3.06 13.93 -13.06
CA GLY A 34 2.44 13.53 -14.33
C GLY A 34 3.36 12.63 -15.17
N LYS A 35 4.65 12.97 -15.28
CA LYS A 35 5.64 12.12 -15.95
C LYS A 35 5.82 10.78 -15.27
N PHE A 36 5.85 10.76 -13.94
CA PHE A 36 5.98 9.51 -13.18
C PHE A 36 4.80 8.56 -13.43
N ARG A 37 3.58 9.06 -13.58
CA ARG A 37 2.41 8.25 -13.94
C ARG A 37 2.61 7.52 -15.27
N THR A 38 3.17 8.19 -16.27
CA THR A 38 3.51 7.56 -17.56
C THR A 38 4.59 6.51 -17.37
N PHE A 39 5.67 6.82 -16.64
CA PHE A 39 6.71 5.84 -16.34
C PHE A 39 6.18 4.63 -15.54
N LEU A 40 5.22 4.85 -14.65
CA LEU A 40 4.63 3.77 -13.85
C LEU A 40 3.83 2.78 -14.70
N SER A 41 3.11 3.28 -15.71
CA SER A 41 2.34 2.43 -16.63
C SER A 41 3.21 1.73 -17.68
N ASP A 42 4.31 2.33 -18.09
CA ASP A 42 5.11 1.87 -19.23
C ASP A 42 6.44 1.25 -18.75
N ASP A 43 7.46 2.06 -18.53
CA ASP A 43 8.82 1.58 -18.25
C ASP A 43 8.92 0.79 -16.94
N ILE A 44 8.27 1.27 -15.89
CA ILE A 44 8.30 0.59 -14.58
C ILE A 44 7.54 -0.73 -14.66
N ALA A 45 6.40 -0.77 -15.36
CA ALA A 45 5.63 -1.98 -15.54
C ALA A 45 6.42 -3.03 -16.33
N ALA A 46 7.04 -2.65 -17.45
CA ALA A 46 7.87 -3.54 -18.26
C ALA A 46 9.08 -4.09 -17.48
N TYR A 47 9.77 -3.20 -16.72
CA TYR A 47 10.91 -3.64 -15.92
C TYR A 47 10.51 -4.53 -14.76
N ARG A 48 9.36 -4.32 -14.13
CA ARG A 48 8.84 -5.22 -13.09
C ARG A 48 8.47 -6.59 -13.65
N GLN A 49 7.91 -6.65 -14.85
CA GLN A 49 7.66 -7.92 -15.53
C GLN A 49 8.98 -8.67 -15.80
N PHE A 50 10.00 -7.99 -16.31
CA PHE A 50 11.33 -8.55 -16.49
C PHE A 50 11.93 -9.09 -15.16
N LEU A 51 11.78 -8.37 -14.06
CA LEU A 51 12.22 -8.82 -12.74
C LEU A 51 11.47 -10.08 -12.30
N ALA A 52 10.15 -10.13 -12.50
CA ALA A 52 9.34 -11.28 -12.14
C ALA A 52 9.77 -12.54 -12.91
N GLU A 53 10.03 -12.41 -14.20
CA GLU A 53 10.56 -13.50 -15.05
C GLU A 53 11.96 -13.91 -14.59
N SER A 54 12.83 -12.97 -14.28
CA SER A 54 14.22 -13.21 -13.86
C SER A 54 14.34 -13.89 -12.50
N PHE A 55 13.47 -13.53 -11.55
CA PHE A 55 13.48 -14.05 -10.18
C PHE A 55 12.42 -15.12 -9.90
N GLY A 56 11.60 -15.47 -10.89
CA GLY A 56 10.65 -16.59 -10.81
C GLY A 56 9.44 -16.32 -9.89
N TYR A 57 9.02 -15.06 -9.70
CA TYR A 57 7.80 -14.72 -8.95
C TYR A 57 6.66 -14.26 -9.89
N VAL A 58 5.44 -14.27 -9.37
CA VAL A 58 4.27 -13.86 -10.15
C VAL A 58 4.20 -12.35 -10.28
N TYR A 59 4.23 -11.82 -11.51
CA TYR A 59 4.02 -10.41 -11.77
C TYR A 59 2.58 -9.98 -11.44
N VAL A 60 2.44 -8.97 -10.61
CA VAL A 60 1.15 -8.36 -10.25
C VAL A 60 1.13 -6.91 -10.73
N PRO A 61 0.28 -6.55 -11.72
CA PRO A 61 0.16 -5.17 -12.18
C PRO A 61 -0.23 -4.20 -11.06
N ILE A 62 0.31 -2.99 -11.11
CA ILE A 62 -0.14 -1.88 -10.28
C ILE A 62 -1.22 -1.13 -11.05
N ASP A 63 -2.46 -1.62 -10.96
CA ASP A 63 -3.62 -0.97 -11.58
C ASP A 63 -3.99 0.36 -10.90
N SER A 64 -4.92 1.09 -11.49
CA SER A 64 -5.39 2.38 -10.95
C SER A 64 -6.02 2.24 -9.55
N GLY A 65 -6.56 1.07 -9.22
CA GLY A 65 -7.11 0.78 -7.89
C GLY A 65 -6.05 0.73 -6.80
N LYS A 66 -4.79 0.39 -7.14
CA LYS A 66 -3.66 0.32 -6.22
C LYS A 66 -2.83 1.60 -6.17
N GLN A 67 -3.26 2.63 -6.87
CA GLN A 67 -2.60 3.93 -6.92
C GLN A 67 -3.50 4.99 -6.29
N ILE A 68 -2.89 5.97 -5.64
CA ILE A 68 -3.57 7.20 -5.24
C ILE A 68 -2.69 8.40 -5.56
N GLU A 69 -3.36 9.49 -5.88
CA GLU A 69 -2.73 10.79 -6.01
C GLU A 69 -3.21 11.69 -4.87
N LEU A 70 -2.28 12.41 -4.28
CA LEU A 70 -2.48 13.35 -3.21
C LEU A 70 -1.79 14.66 -3.61
N SER A 71 -2.46 15.45 -4.43
CA SER A 71 -1.89 16.69 -4.97
C SER A 71 -2.89 17.84 -4.92
N SER A 72 -2.40 19.05 -5.13
CA SER A 72 -3.24 20.26 -5.19
C SER A 72 -4.23 20.27 -6.35
N ALA A 73 -4.04 19.40 -7.34
CA ALA A 73 -4.96 19.25 -8.46
C ALA A 73 -6.21 18.45 -8.10
N MET A 74 -6.19 17.73 -6.97
CA MET A 74 -7.30 16.91 -6.50
C MET A 74 -8.32 17.73 -5.70
N ARG A 75 -9.59 17.32 -5.77
CA ARG A 75 -10.63 17.90 -4.91
C ARG A 75 -10.44 17.42 -3.47
N GLY A 76 -10.76 18.25 -2.47
CA GLY A 76 -10.56 17.92 -1.05
C GLY A 76 -11.22 16.61 -0.62
N GLY A 77 -12.41 16.30 -1.14
CA GLY A 77 -13.09 15.02 -0.88
C GLY A 77 -12.35 13.80 -1.43
N ASP A 78 -11.63 13.92 -2.54
CA ASP A 78 -10.83 12.86 -3.13
C ASP A 78 -9.55 12.62 -2.33
N ILE A 79 -8.94 13.69 -1.81
CA ILE A 79 -7.78 13.62 -0.93
C ILE A 79 -8.15 12.87 0.35
N ASN A 80 -9.26 13.23 1.00
CA ASN A 80 -9.72 12.55 2.23
C ASN A 80 -9.98 11.07 2.00
N ARG A 81 -10.64 10.71 0.90
CA ARG A 81 -10.84 9.29 0.51
C ARG A 81 -9.51 8.56 0.28
N GLY A 82 -8.54 9.24 -0.35
CA GLY A 82 -7.19 8.71 -0.54
C GLY A 82 -6.48 8.45 0.79
N LEU A 83 -6.56 9.39 1.72
CA LEU A 83 -5.97 9.25 3.06
C LEU A 83 -6.63 8.12 3.87
N GLU A 84 -7.95 8.01 3.83
CA GLU A 84 -8.67 6.89 4.45
C GLU A 84 -8.26 5.54 3.86
N ARG A 85 -8.09 5.46 2.55
CA ARG A 85 -7.58 4.24 1.89
C ARG A 85 -6.16 3.91 2.32
N LEU A 86 -5.27 4.90 2.45
CA LEU A 86 -3.91 4.70 2.96
C LEU A 86 -3.91 4.20 4.41
N LYS A 87 -4.80 4.75 5.24
CA LYS A 87 -4.90 4.39 6.66
C LYS A 87 -5.47 3.00 6.88
N ASN A 88 -6.51 2.65 6.13
CA ASN A 88 -7.32 1.45 6.36
C ASN A 88 -6.99 0.28 5.41
N GLY A 89 -6.30 0.56 4.29
CA GLY A 89 -5.91 -0.45 3.32
C GLY A 89 -4.79 -1.32 3.87
N LYS A 90 -5.01 -2.65 3.91
CA LYS A 90 -4.03 -3.64 4.37
C LYS A 90 -3.74 -4.66 3.29
N LEU A 91 -2.58 -5.28 3.34
CA LEU A 91 -2.29 -6.44 2.50
C LEU A 91 -3.31 -7.55 2.75
N PRO A 92 -3.74 -8.27 1.69
CA PRO A 92 -4.53 -9.48 1.88
C PRO A 92 -3.80 -10.44 2.82
N GLY A 93 -4.50 -10.96 3.82
CA GLY A 93 -3.92 -11.88 4.80
C GLY A 93 -3.33 -11.24 6.05
N THR A 94 -3.28 -9.90 6.16
CA THR A 94 -3.00 -9.25 7.44
C THR A 94 -4.26 -9.28 8.30
N THR A 95 -4.34 -10.26 9.16
CA THR A 95 -5.44 -10.41 10.12
C THR A 95 -4.97 -9.97 11.51
N ASP A 96 -5.81 -9.26 12.25
CA ASP A 96 -5.54 -9.04 13.65
C ASP A 96 -5.74 -10.35 14.46
N LYS A 97 -5.17 -10.42 15.67
CA LYS A 97 -5.28 -11.61 16.53
C LYS A 97 -6.73 -12.06 16.80
N ASN A 98 -7.67 -11.10 16.85
CA ASN A 98 -9.09 -11.43 17.06
C ASN A 98 -9.67 -12.11 15.82
N THR A 99 -9.27 -11.67 14.62
CA THR A 99 -9.69 -12.31 13.36
C THR A 99 -9.11 -13.72 13.25
N GLU A 100 -7.85 -13.94 13.64
CA GLU A 100 -7.24 -15.27 13.67
C GLU A 100 -7.98 -16.23 14.63
N LEU A 101 -8.35 -15.77 15.81
CA LEU A 101 -9.14 -16.57 16.76
C LEU A 101 -10.51 -16.95 16.18
N ILE A 102 -11.20 -16.00 15.54
CA ILE A 102 -12.49 -16.26 14.92
C ILE A 102 -12.35 -17.24 13.73
N LEU A 103 -11.29 -17.12 12.93
CA LEU A 103 -11.02 -18.05 11.84
C LEU A 103 -10.68 -19.46 12.37
N ALA A 104 -9.90 -19.56 13.44
CA ALA A 104 -9.59 -20.83 14.08
C ALA A 104 -10.87 -21.50 14.65
N GLU A 105 -11.74 -20.74 15.32
CA GLU A 105 -13.05 -21.21 15.76
C GLU A 105 -13.94 -21.70 14.61
N MET A 106 -13.81 -21.08 13.43
CA MET A 106 -14.50 -21.49 12.21
C MET A 106 -13.84 -22.69 11.51
N GLY A 107 -12.70 -23.18 12.02
CA GLY A 107 -11.94 -24.29 11.44
C GLY A 107 -11.22 -23.95 10.13
N ILE A 108 -10.95 -22.67 9.89
CA ILE A 108 -10.20 -22.17 8.73
C ILE A 108 -8.74 -22.07 9.19
N ARG A 109 -7.85 -22.81 8.53
CA ARG A 109 -6.46 -22.97 8.98
C ARG A 109 -5.47 -22.06 8.30
N ALA A 110 -5.82 -21.50 7.14
CA ALA A 110 -4.92 -20.63 6.38
C ALA A 110 -5.66 -19.46 5.73
N PRO A 111 -5.07 -18.25 5.71
CA PRO A 111 -5.63 -17.10 5.01
C PRO A 111 -5.86 -17.35 3.51
N GLU A 112 -5.02 -18.17 2.88
CA GLU A 112 -5.14 -18.54 1.47
C GLU A 112 -6.46 -19.25 1.16
N ASP A 113 -7.01 -19.99 2.11
CA ASP A 113 -8.31 -20.67 1.99
C ASP A 113 -9.46 -19.67 1.81
N ILE A 114 -9.24 -18.43 2.19
CA ILE A 114 -10.25 -17.36 2.19
C ILE A 114 -10.04 -16.40 1.01
N PHE A 115 -8.80 -16.18 0.61
CA PHE A 115 -8.41 -15.14 -0.35
C PHE A 115 -8.22 -15.63 -1.80
N GLY A 116 -8.24 -16.92 -2.06
CA GLY A 116 -8.21 -17.48 -3.41
C GLY A 116 -9.44 -17.03 -4.23
N ARG A 117 -9.21 -16.54 -5.46
CA ARG A 117 -10.23 -15.88 -6.29
C ARG A 117 -11.56 -16.62 -6.45
N ASN A 118 -11.58 -17.96 -6.34
CA ASN A 118 -12.80 -18.77 -6.49
C ASN A 118 -13.08 -19.75 -5.33
N SER A 119 -12.05 -20.20 -4.60
CA SER A 119 -12.20 -21.21 -3.53
C SER A 119 -12.45 -20.61 -2.15
N GLY A 120 -11.81 -19.48 -1.84
CA GLY A 120 -11.91 -18.85 -0.54
C GLY A 120 -13.33 -18.40 -0.17
N SER A 121 -14.07 -17.84 -1.13
CA SER A 121 -15.45 -17.45 -0.89
C SER A 121 -16.34 -18.64 -0.53
N LYS A 122 -16.13 -19.82 -1.13
CA LYS A 122 -16.93 -21.01 -0.87
C LYS A 122 -16.56 -21.67 0.45
N ILE A 123 -15.28 -21.71 0.82
CA ILE A 123 -14.81 -22.21 2.13
C ILE A 123 -15.35 -21.33 3.25
N PHE A 124 -15.24 -20.02 3.13
CA PHE A 124 -15.78 -19.08 4.11
C PHE A 124 -17.30 -19.20 4.25
N LYS A 125 -18.03 -19.30 3.14
CA LYS A 125 -19.47 -19.55 3.15
C LYS A 125 -19.80 -20.84 3.91
N LYS A 126 -19.14 -21.94 3.60
CA LYS A 126 -19.34 -23.23 4.29
C LYS A 126 -19.05 -23.14 5.80
N ALA A 127 -17.96 -22.48 6.18
CA ALA A 127 -17.61 -22.30 7.59
C ALA A 127 -18.63 -21.42 8.33
N PHE A 128 -19.13 -20.36 7.68
CA PHE A 128 -20.21 -19.52 8.22
C PHE A 128 -21.48 -20.32 8.48
N PHE A 129 -21.94 -21.11 7.48
CA PHE A 129 -23.15 -21.93 7.63
C PHE A 129 -23.03 -22.98 8.72
N ARG A 130 -21.87 -23.64 8.81
CA ARG A 130 -21.59 -24.57 9.90
C ARG A 130 -21.65 -23.91 11.29
N LYS A 131 -21.16 -22.66 11.42
CA LYS A 131 -21.20 -21.92 12.71
C LYS A 131 -22.62 -21.58 13.15
N ILE A 132 -23.55 -21.35 12.20
CA ILE A 132 -24.98 -21.12 12.50
C ILE A 132 -25.80 -22.40 12.53
N GLY A 133 -25.14 -23.57 12.47
CA GLY A 133 -25.81 -24.88 12.57
C GLY A 133 -26.53 -25.37 11.32
N LEU A 134 -26.20 -24.78 10.15
CA LEU A 134 -26.81 -25.14 8.85
C LEU A 134 -25.77 -25.75 7.91
N GLU A 135 -26.22 -26.59 6.99
CA GLU A 135 -25.43 -27.00 5.84
C GLU A 135 -25.48 -25.93 4.75
N TYR A 136 -24.34 -25.67 4.09
CA TYR A 136 -24.30 -24.70 3.02
C TYR A 136 -25.05 -25.20 1.79
N ASN A 137 -26.10 -24.47 1.42
CA ASN A 137 -26.72 -24.50 0.10
C ASN A 137 -27.00 -23.07 -0.38
N GLU A 138 -27.28 -22.89 -1.67
CA GLU A 138 -27.43 -21.56 -2.28
C GLU A 138 -28.72 -20.85 -1.78
N ALA A 139 -29.79 -21.58 -1.50
CA ALA A 139 -31.06 -21.01 -1.01
C ALA A 139 -30.89 -20.44 0.41
N ASP A 140 -30.26 -21.21 1.31
CA ASP A 140 -29.95 -20.76 2.67
C ASP A 140 -28.93 -19.61 2.67
N TYR A 141 -27.98 -19.60 1.71
CA TYR A 141 -27.07 -18.49 1.55
C TYR A 141 -27.81 -17.20 1.23
N GLU A 142 -28.72 -17.19 0.27
CA GLU A 142 -29.50 -15.99 -0.07
C GLU A 142 -30.38 -15.54 1.10
N ALA A 143 -31.03 -16.47 1.82
CA ALA A 143 -31.82 -16.16 3.02
C ALA A 143 -30.97 -15.51 4.14
N ASN A 144 -29.70 -15.95 4.32
CA ASN A 144 -28.80 -15.48 5.37
C ASN A 144 -27.72 -14.50 4.87
N LYS A 145 -27.85 -14.00 3.65
CA LYS A 145 -26.86 -13.14 2.99
C LYS A 145 -26.48 -11.90 3.81
N THR A 146 -27.45 -11.27 4.43
CA THR A 146 -27.23 -10.09 5.27
C THR A 146 -26.38 -10.42 6.49
N ALA A 147 -26.62 -11.55 7.16
CA ALA A 147 -25.84 -12.00 8.29
C ALA A 147 -24.43 -12.38 7.87
N PHE A 148 -24.28 -13.06 6.73
CA PHE A 148 -22.99 -13.39 6.13
C PHE A 148 -22.17 -12.14 5.79
N ILE A 149 -22.78 -11.13 5.13
CA ILE A 149 -22.11 -9.87 4.79
C ILE A 149 -21.70 -9.12 6.05
N ARG A 150 -22.54 -9.09 7.08
CA ARG A 150 -22.24 -8.45 8.36
C ARG A 150 -21.08 -9.15 9.08
N LEU A 151 -21.05 -10.47 9.11
CA LEU A 151 -19.93 -11.21 9.67
C LEU A 151 -18.64 -11.00 8.87
N LYS A 152 -18.73 -11.08 7.55
CA LYS A 152 -17.59 -10.78 6.66
C LYS A 152 -17.04 -9.37 6.89
N LYS A 153 -17.92 -8.38 7.04
CA LYS A 153 -17.53 -6.99 7.37
C LYS A 153 -16.86 -6.89 8.73
N LYS A 154 -17.34 -7.64 9.73
CA LYS A 154 -16.74 -7.68 11.07
C LYS A 154 -15.36 -8.31 11.07
N LEU A 155 -15.14 -9.36 10.28
CA LEU A 155 -13.88 -10.09 10.19
C LEU A 155 -12.82 -9.36 9.35
N TYR A 156 -13.23 -8.74 8.26
CA TYR A 156 -12.32 -8.13 7.26
C TYR A 156 -12.42 -6.61 7.20
N GLY A 157 -13.22 -6.01 8.07
CA GLY A 157 -13.57 -4.60 7.95
C GLY A 157 -14.55 -4.32 6.79
N GLU A 158 -14.98 -3.07 6.69
CA GLU A 158 -15.73 -2.61 5.50
C GLU A 158 -14.80 -2.69 4.31
N LYS A 159 -15.04 -3.67 3.39
CA LYS A 159 -14.18 -3.97 2.24
C LYS A 159 -12.77 -3.52 2.53
N SER A 160 -11.88 -4.40 2.97
CA SER A 160 -10.49 -4.00 3.09
C SER A 160 -10.16 -3.30 1.78
N SER A 161 -10.08 -1.99 1.79
CA SER A 161 -9.72 -1.24 0.62
C SER A 161 -8.40 -1.84 0.22
N GLU A 162 -8.30 -2.38 -1.00
CA GLU A 162 -7.08 -3.04 -1.45
C GLU A 162 -5.91 -2.14 -1.08
N ALA A 163 -4.90 -2.72 -0.46
CA ALA A 163 -3.76 -1.96 0.01
C ALA A 163 -3.20 -1.12 -1.13
N VAL A 164 -3.05 0.16 -0.88
CA VAL A 164 -2.45 1.08 -1.86
C VAL A 164 -0.99 0.71 -2.04
N LYS A 165 -0.56 0.46 -3.26
CA LYS A 165 0.84 0.13 -3.58
C LYS A 165 1.67 1.38 -3.76
N ILE A 166 1.14 2.38 -4.48
CA ILE A 166 1.82 3.63 -4.78
C ILE A 166 0.94 4.81 -4.35
N ALA A 167 1.48 5.66 -3.49
CA ALA A 167 0.90 6.94 -3.12
C ALA A 167 1.78 8.07 -3.68
N MET A 168 1.26 8.83 -4.63
CA MET A 168 1.96 9.95 -5.27
C MET A 168 1.54 11.25 -4.60
N ALA A 169 2.49 12.01 -4.07
CA ALA A 169 2.22 13.22 -3.31
C ALA A 169 3.05 14.42 -3.78
N THR A 170 2.49 15.62 -3.68
CA THR A 170 3.23 16.88 -3.81
C THR A 170 3.24 17.63 -2.46
N ASN A 171 3.97 18.74 -2.38
CA ASN A 171 4.22 19.50 -1.15
C ASN A 171 2.97 19.90 -0.33
N MET A 172 1.79 19.98 -0.94
CA MET A 172 0.56 20.29 -0.20
C MET A 172 0.16 19.25 0.85
N ILE A 173 0.72 18.05 0.79
CA ILE A 173 0.36 16.94 1.68
C ILE A 173 1.30 16.84 2.88
N ALA A 174 2.30 17.69 2.96
CA ALA A 174 3.09 17.85 4.17
C ALA A 174 2.22 18.18 5.40
N VAL A 175 0.99 18.67 5.21
CA VAL A 175 0.04 18.98 6.28
C VAL A 175 -0.99 17.85 6.39
N GLY A 176 -0.87 16.97 7.40
CA GLY A 176 -1.95 16.08 7.81
C GLY A 176 -1.83 14.58 7.52
N ILE A 177 -0.79 14.09 6.85
CA ILE A 177 -0.56 12.65 6.74
C ILE A 177 0.05 12.15 8.05
N ASP A 178 -0.76 11.49 8.85
CA ASP A 178 -0.33 10.75 10.03
C ASP A 178 -0.77 9.30 9.89
N ILE A 179 0.06 8.50 9.20
CA ILE A 179 -0.25 7.11 8.88
C ILE A 179 0.93 6.24 9.33
N GLU A 180 0.75 5.51 10.40
CA GLU A 180 1.79 4.70 11.06
C GLU A 180 2.39 3.61 10.16
N ARG A 181 1.63 3.14 9.17
CA ARG A 181 2.06 2.07 8.26
C ARG A 181 2.89 2.54 7.06
N LEU A 182 3.19 3.81 6.95
CA LEU A 182 4.03 4.33 5.87
C LEU A 182 5.49 4.34 6.31
N ASN A 183 6.27 3.39 5.81
CA ASN A 183 7.69 3.28 6.16
C ASN A 183 8.62 3.27 4.94
N VAL A 184 8.09 3.38 3.71
CA VAL A 184 8.90 3.52 2.50
C VAL A 184 8.53 4.80 1.77
N MET A 185 9.52 5.64 1.51
CA MET A 185 9.36 6.89 0.77
C MET A 185 10.42 7.03 -0.32
N THR A 186 10.00 7.58 -1.43
CA THR A 186 10.89 8.02 -2.51
C THR A 186 10.70 9.51 -2.72
N VAL A 187 11.75 10.29 -2.67
CA VAL A 187 11.78 11.72 -2.95
C VAL A 187 12.37 11.92 -4.35
N ILE A 188 11.60 12.52 -5.25
CA ILE A 188 12.05 12.78 -6.63
C ILE A 188 12.53 14.24 -6.76
N GLY A 189 13.83 14.38 -6.75
CA GLY A 189 14.52 15.68 -6.71
C GLY A 189 14.50 16.31 -5.32
N GLN A 190 15.52 17.09 -5.03
CA GLN A 190 15.64 17.79 -3.75
C GLN A 190 14.51 18.80 -3.54
N PRO A 191 13.78 18.79 -2.43
CA PRO A 191 12.87 19.87 -2.03
C PRO A 191 13.55 21.24 -1.99
N LYS A 192 12.76 22.30 -2.10
CA LYS A 192 13.31 23.68 -2.23
C LYS A 192 14.03 24.16 -0.99
N SER A 193 13.59 23.70 0.17
CA SER A 193 14.17 24.05 1.47
C SER A 193 14.39 22.81 2.32
N ALA A 194 15.30 22.92 3.29
CA ALA A 194 15.54 21.89 4.28
C ALA A 194 14.30 21.61 5.13
N SER A 195 13.57 22.63 5.52
CA SER A 195 12.31 22.46 6.27
C SER A 195 11.26 21.67 5.47
N GLU A 196 11.16 21.89 4.17
CA GLU A 196 10.28 21.11 3.29
C GLU A 196 10.73 19.64 3.21
N TYR A 197 12.03 19.41 3.10
CA TYR A 197 12.60 18.07 3.11
C TYR A 197 12.26 17.34 4.41
N ILE A 198 12.53 17.96 5.57
CA ILE A 198 12.26 17.39 6.89
C ILE A 198 10.75 17.13 7.06
N GLN A 199 9.91 18.08 6.70
CA GLN A 199 8.45 17.93 6.78
C GLN A 199 7.90 16.81 5.90
N ALA A 200 8.46 16.62 4.71
CA ALA A 200 8.07 15.53 3.82
C ALA A 200 8.55 14.18 4.36
N THR A 201 9.84 14.06 4.70
CA THR A 201 10.45 12.80 5.11
C THR A 201 10.01 12.31 6.48
N SER A 202 9.63 13.22 7.40
CA SER A 202 9.08 12.88 8.72
C SER A 202 7.69 12.19 8.67
N ARG A 203 7.12 12.01 7.49
CA ARG A 203 5.83 11.30 7.30
C ARG A 203 5.96 9.79 7.28
N VAL A 204 7.18 9.28 7.18
CA VAL A 204 7.47 7.85 7.22
C VAL A 204 8.32 7.51 8.45
N GLY A 205 8.30 6.25 8.85
CA GLY A 205 9.13 5.79 9.97
C GLY A 205 8.60 6.18 11.36
N ARG A 206 7.28 6.32 11.54
CA ARG A 206 6.70 6.74 12.83
C ARG A 206 6.66 5.65 13.88
N LYS A 207 6.35 4.44 13.47
CA LYS A 207 6.23 3.28 14.36
C LYS A 207 7.32 2.25 14.11
N TYR A 208 7.70 2.09 12.86
CA TYR A 208 8.76 1.19 12.42
C TYR A 208 9.83 1.99 11.69
N PRO A 209 11.06 1.50 11.58
CA PRO A 209 12.13 2.19 10.86
C PRO A 209 11.71 2.59 9.45
N GLY A 210 11.86 3.86 9.11
CA GLY A 210 11.54 4.39 7.78
C GLY A 210 12.71 4.26 6.83
N LEU A 211 12.41 3.97 5.56
CA LEU A 211 13.39 3.91 4.48
C LEU A 211 13.07 5.00 3.46
N ILE A 212 14.02 5.92 3.24
CA ILE A 212 13.87 7.05 2.34
C ILE A 212 14.91 6.92 1.23
N PHE A 213 14.44 7.00 -0.02
CA PHE A 213 15.27 7.01 -1.22
C PHE A 213 15.21 8.37 -1.86
N ASP A 214 16.33 9.11 -1.84
CA ASP A 214 16.46 10.39 -2.52
C ASP A 214 17.00 10.19 -3.94
N PHE A 215 16.14 10.46 -4.93
CA PHE A 215 16.52 10.45 -6.35
C PHE A 215 16.85 11.87 -6.79
N LEU A 216 18.11 12.22 -6.71
CA LEU A 216 18.62 13.51 -7.16
C LEU A 216 18.80 13.49 -8.68
N LEU A 217 18.23 14.47 -9.37
CA LEU A 217 18.21 14.55 -10.84
C LEU A 217 19.48 15.23 -11.34
N PRO A 218 20.38 14.54 -12.05
CA PRO A 218 21.66 15.12 -12.49
C PRO A 218 21.54 16.30 -13.45
N THR A 219 20.38 16.43 -14.09
CA THR A 219 20.07 17.55 -15.00
C THR A 219 19.67 18.83 -14.28
N LYS A 220 19.45 18.78 -12.95
CA LYS A 220 19.11 19.94 -12.13
C LYS A 220 20.32 20.37 -11.30
N ASN A 221 20.77 21.62 -11.48
CA ASN A 221 21.94 22.16 -10.76
C ASN A 221 21.78 22.07 -9.24
N ARG A 222 20.58 22.32 -8.72
CA ARG A 222 20.30 22.18 -7.29
C ARG A 222 20.50 20.75 -6.79
N ASP A 223 19.98 19.78 -7.49
CA ASP A 223 20.08 18.37 -7.10
C ASP A 223 21.54 17.88 -7.15
N ARG A 224 22.31 18.34 -8.17
CA ARG A 224 23.76 18.09 -8.24
C ARG A 224 24.51 18.68 -7.04
N SER A 225 24.23 19.94 -6.71
CA SER A 225 24.87 20.58 -5.54
C SER A 225 24.56 19.85 -4.24
N HIS A 226 23.31 19.39 -4.05
CA HIS A 226 22.95 18.58 -2.88
C HIS A 226 23.62 17.21 -2.88
N TYR A 227 23.76 16.56 -4.01
CA TYR A 227 24.49 15.29 -4.12
C TYR A 227 25.95 15.45 -3.73
N GLU A 228 26.64 16.46 -4.26
CA GLU A 228 28.05 16.74 -3.98
C GLU A 228 28.30 17.10 -2.51
N ASN A 229 27.35 17.77 -1.86
CA ASN A 229 27.46 18.25 -0.48
C ASN A 229 26.50 17.56 0.48
N PHE A 230 26.03 16.35 0.17
CA PHE A 230 24.96 15.66 0.89
C PHE A 230 25.21 15.56 2.40
N LYS A 231 26.41 15.11 2.79
CA LYS A 231 26.76 14.97 4.22
C LYS A 231 26.75 16.30 4.94
N ALA A 232 27.42 17.32 4.38
CA ALA A 232 27.50 18.64 4.99
C ALA A 232 26.12 19.29 5.13
N PHE A 233 25.28 19.14 4.11
CA PHE A 233 23.92 19.64 4.12
C PHE A 233 23.05 18.98 5.21
N HIS A 234 23.09 17.66 5.33
CA HIS A 234 22.30 16.93 6.32
C HIS A 234 22.87 16.95 7.74
N GLN A 235 24.14 17.24 7.91
CA GLN A 235 24.77 17.43 9.23
C GLN A 235 24.47 18.80 9.84
N SER A 236 23.98 19.76 9.05
CA SER A 236 23.64 21.10 9.52
C SER A 236 22.22 21.22 10.12
N PHE A 237 21.50 20.12 10.20
CA PHE A 237 20.19 19.98 10.84
C PHE A 237 20.32 19.15 12.10
#